data_2b66344b57b991df0e9a7d10c9e55ecf
#
_entry.id   2b66344b57b991df0e9a7d10c9e55ecf
#
_cell.length_a   1.000
_cell.length_b   1.000
_cell.length_c   1.000
_cell.angle_alpha   90.00
_cell.angle_beta   90.00
_cell.angle_gamma   90.00
#
_symmetry.space_group_name_H-M   'P 1'
#
loop_
_entity.id
_entity.type
_entity.pdbx_description
1 polymer ?
#
loop_
_entity_poly.entity_id
_entity_poly.type
_entity_poly.pdbx_seq_one_letter_code
_entity_poly.pdbx_strand_id
1 'polypeptide(L)'
;MSGIDWANLVLEPQGSLTAFDGRLVLDLDTQVATADGHEAQLTRADSRLLRGLIELGEGVHDPDVILWKVFRAILDPRELKFPMTVLNMKLGEPRWIERTEAGWSLRPPGSPGPTGS
;
A
#
# COMPACT_ATOMS: atom_id res chain seq x y z
N MET A 1 -35.24 11.74 -8.03
CA MET A 1 -34.35 11.38 -6.96
C MET A 1 -32.97 11.15 -7.49
N SER A 2 -32.09 11.73 -6.94
CA SER A 2 -30.73 11.59 -7.39
C SER A 2 -29.88 10.89 -6.35
N GLY A 3 -30.49 10.05 -5.59
CA GLY A 3 -29.77 9.41 -4.53
C GLY A 3 -28.58 8.58 -4.98
N ILE A 4 -28.46 8.34 -6.26
CA ILE A 4 -27.36 7.55 -6.75
C ILE A 4 -26.22 8.46 -7.17
N ASP A 5 -25.11 8.25 -6.54
CA ASP A 5 -23.88 8.91 -6.93
C ASP A 5 -23.11 7.95 -7.81
N TRP A 6 -23.28 8.10 -9.10
CA TRP A 6 -22.67 7.21 -10.06
C TRP A 6 -21.15 7.25 -10.03
N ALA A 7 -20.58 8.41 -9.73
CA ALA A 7 -19.14 8.52 -9.65
C ALA A 7 -18.58 7.67 -8.52
N ASN A 8 -19.22 7.70 -7.36
CA ASN A 8 -18.78 6.88 -6.24
C ASN A 8 -18.98 5.40 -6.49
N LEU A 9 -20.02 5.04 -7.22
CA LEU A 9 -20.27 3.64 -7.49
C LEU A 9 -19.23 3.01 -8.41
N VAL A 10 -18.69 3.79 -9.34
CA VAL A 10 -17.84 3.22 -10.38
C VAL A 10 -16.38 3.59 -10.27
N LEU A 11 -16.03 4.61 -9.52
CA LEU A 11 -14.67 5.14 -9.58
C LEU A 11 -13.81 4.84 -8.37
N GLU A 12 -14.30 5.08 -7.17
CA GLU A 12 -13.43 5.09 -6.03
C GLU A 12 -13.96 4.21 -4.91
N PRO A 13 -13.15 3.30 -4.39
CA PRO A 13 -13.51 2.64 -3.15
C PRO A 13 -13.52 3.67 -2.02
N GLN A 14 -14.42 3.46 -1.08
CA GLN A 14 -14.58 4.34 0.08
C GLN A 14 -14.38 3.55 1.35
N GLY A 15 -14.23 4.29 2.46
CA GLY A 15 -14.02 3.69 3.75
C GLY A 15 -12.56 3.58 4.09
N SER A 16 -12.20 2.56 4.82
CA SER A 16 -10.82 2.37 5.21
C SER A 16 -10.40 0.91 5.09
N LEU A 17 -9.12 0.70 4.86
CA LEU A 17 -8.49 -0.60 4.88
C LEU A 17 -7.63 -0.70 6.12
N THR A 18 -7.69 -1.84 6.78
CA THR A 18 -6.92 -2.09 7.99
C THR A 18 -6.05 -3.32 7.77
N ALA A 19 -4.80 -3.24 8.18
CA ALA A 19 -3.86 -4.34 8.06
C ALA A 19 -3.07 -4.49 9.35
N PHE A 20 -2.55 -5.71 9.58
CA PHE A 20 -1.68 -6.01 10.72
C PHE A 20 -2.32 -5.65 12.05
N ASP A 21 -3.55 -6.13 12.27
CA ASP A 21 -4.29 -5.93 13.52
C ASP A 21 -4.47 -4.46 13.89
N GLY A 22 -4.65 -3.62 12.87
CA GLY A 22 -4.90 -2.21 13.08
C GLY A 22 -3.65 -1.34 13.18
N ARG A 23 -2.47 -1.91 13.08
CA ARG A 23 -1.23 -1.12 13.10
C ARG A 23 -1.10 -0.25 11.87
N LEU A 24 -1.72 -0.64 10.76
CA LEU A 24 -1.72 0.15 9.52
C LEU A 24 -3.16 0.33 9.08
N VAL A 25 -3.55 1.57 8.92
CA VAL A 25 -4.89 1.92 8.44
C VAL A 25 -4.75 2.90 7.28
N LEU A 26 -5.43 2.64 6.19
CA LEU A 26 -5.49 3.56 5.06
C LEU A 26 -6.92 4.04 4.90
N ASP A 27 -7.12 5.34 5.11
CA ASP A 27 -8.41 5.97 4.87
C ASP A 27 -8.52 6.31 3.39
N LEU A 28 -9.44 5.66 2.72
CA LEU A 28 -9.59 5.82 1.28
C LEU A 28 -10.28 7.12 0.89
N ASP A 29 -11.00 7.73 1.82
CA ASP A 29 -11.67 9.00 1.55
C ASP A 29 -10.71 10.19 1.64
N THR A 30 -9.87 10.19 2.65
CA THR A 30 -8.92 11.30 2.89
C THR A 30 -7.53 11.00 2.38
N GLN A 31 -7.26 9.73 2.08
CA GLN A 31 -5.92 9.25 1.67
C GLN A 31 -4.87 9.46 2.76
N VAL A 32 -5.31 9.39 4.00
CA VAL A 32 -4.40 9.43 5.14
C VAL A 32 -4.08 8.01 5.57
N ALA A 33 -2.80 7.72 5.69
CA ALA A 33 -2.33 6.44 6.22
C ALA A 33 -1.88 6.64 7.65
N THR A 34 -2.30 5.74 8.52
CA THR A 34 -1.85 5.74 9.91
C THR A 34 -1.04 4.47 10.15
N ALA A 35 0.24 4.63 10.42
CA ALA A 35 1.17 3.53 10.62
C ALA A 35 1.72 3.61 12.03
N ASP A 36 1.33 2.68 12.88
CA ASP A 36 1.70 2.67 14.31
C ASP A 36 1.46 4.03 14.97
N GLY A 37 0.31 4.64 14.66
CA GLY A 37 -0.07 5.93 15.23
C GLY A 37 0.49 7.13 14.51
N HIS A 38 1.36 6.95 13.55
CA HIS A 38 1.91 8.05 12.75
C HIS A 38 1.05 8.27 11.52
N GLU A 39 0.50 9.48 11.38
CA GLU A 39 -0.34 9.82 10.25
C GLU A 39 0.47 10.44 9.13
N ALA A 40 0.16 10.05 7.91
CA ALA A 40 0.81 10.60 6.74
C ALA A 40 -0.24 10.87 5.66
N GLN A 41 -0.22 12.08 5.11
CA GLN A 41 -1.06 12.40 3.97
C GLN A 41 -0.43 11.84 2.70
N LEU A 42 -1.15 11.01 2.01
CA LEU A 42 -0.67 10.38 0.78
C LEU A 42 -1.23 11.09 -0.43
N THR A 43 -0.50 11.01 -1.54
CA THR A 43 -1.06 11.36 -2.83
C THR A 43 -1.98 10.24 -3.30
N ARG A 44 -2.73 10.50 -4.35
CA ARG A 44 -3.58 9.46 -4.95
C ARG A 44 -2.74 8.27 -5.41
N ALA A 45 -1.57 8.53 -5.97
CA ALA A 45 -0.68 7.46 -6.43
C ALA A 45 -0.14 6.65 -5.26
N ASP A 46 0.28 7.30 -4.19
CA ASP A 46 0.77 6.61 -2.99
C ASP A 46 -0.33 5.76 -2.37
N SER A 47 -1.53 6.32 -2.28
CA SER A 47 -2.68 5.62 -1.71
C SER A 47 -3.01 4.38 -2.53
N ARG A 48 -2.98 4.49 -3.85
CA ARG A 48 -3.23 3.35 -4.74
C ARG A 48 -2.19 2.25 -4.54
N LEU A 49 -0.93 2.63 -4.43
CA LEU A 49 0.14 1.68 -4.22
C LEU A 49 -0.02 0.97 -2.87
N LEU A 50 -0.26 1.72 -1.81
CA LEU A 50 -0.44 1.13 -0.48
C LEU A 50 -1.66 0.22 -0.45
N ARG A 51 -2.76 0.65 -1.05
CA ARG A 51 -3.96 -0.20 -1.13
C ARG A 51 -3.65 -1.52 -1.84
N GLY A 52 -2.93 -1.45 -2.95
CA GLY A 52 -2.56 -2.66 -3.68
C GLY A 52 -1.71 -3.61 -2.85
N LEU A 53 -0.77 -3.08 -2.09
CA LEU A 53 0.07 -3.88 -1.23
C LEU A 53 -0.74 -4.53 -0.10
N ILE A 54 -1.67 -3.78 0.50
CA ILE A 54 -2.53 -4.34 1.54
C ILE A 54 -3.40 -5.46 0.97
N GLU A 55 -3.96 -5.25 -0.21
CA GLU A 55 -4.83 -6.24 -0.84
C GLU A 55 -4.08 -7.50 -1.27
N LEU A 56 -2.82 -7.38 -1.65
CA LEU A 56 -2.01 -8.54 -1.96
C LEU A 56 -1.71 -9.39 -0.74
N GLY A 57 -1.73 -8.77 0.44
CA GLY A 57 -1.55 -9.49 1.68
C GLY A 57 -0.11 -9.66 2.10
N GLU A 58 0.09 -10.54 3.07
CA GLU A 58 1.40 -10.78 3.64
C GLU A 58 2.31 -11.54 2.68
N GLY A 59 3.60 -11.42 2.94
CA GLY A 59 4.61 -12.12 2.16
C GLY A 59 5.26 -11.22 1.12
N VAL A 60 6.16 -11.83 0.38
CA VAL A 60 6.91 -11.14 -0.66
C VAL A 60 6.19 -11.32 -1.99
N HIS A 61 6.01 -10.22 -2.70
CA HIS A 61 5.30 -10.22 -3.98
C HIS A 61 6.23 -9.84 -5.11
N ASP A 62 6.12 -10.57 -6.21
CA ASP A 62 6.89 -10.29 -7.41
C ASP A 62 6.59 -8.89 -7.93
N PRO A 63 7.60 -8.14 -8.38
CA PRO A 63 7.36 -6.79 -8.91
C PRO A 63 6.33 -6.74 -10.03
N ASP A 64 6.30 -7.74 -10.90
CA ASP A 64 5.33 -7.77 -11.99
C ASP A 64 3.89 -7.89 -11.48
N VAL A 65 3.71 -8.66 -10.41
CA VAL A 65 2.39 -8.79 -9.78
C VAL A 65 1.94 -7.45 -9.21
N ILE A 66 2.85 -6.73 -8.55
CA ILE A 66 2.55 -5.42 -7.99
C ILE A 66 2.22 -4.42 -9.10
N LEU A 67 3.02 -4.40 -10.15
CA LEU A 67 2.80 -3.49 -11.27
C LEU A 67 1.44 -3.72 -11.90
N TRP A 68 1.09 -4.97 -12.12
CA TRP A 68 -0.22 -5.29 -12.69
C TRP A 68 -1.36 -4.93 -11.75
N LYS A 69 -1.19 -5.23 -10.46
CA LYS A 69 -2.22 -4.96 -9.45
C LYS A 69 -2.50 -3.46 -9.33
N VAL A 70 -1.43 -2.65 -9.30
CA VAL A 70 -1.53 -1.22 -9.01
C VAL A 70 -1.74 -0.40 -10.28
N PHE A 71 -0.95 -0.67 -11.30
CA PHE A 71 -0.93 0.17 -12.50
C PHE A 71 -1.68 -0.42 -13.67
N ARG A 72 -2.03 -1.70 -13.60
CA ARG A 72 -2.72 -2.40 -14.68
C ARG A 72 -1.95 -2.32 -16.00
N ALA A 73 -0.63 -2.36 -15.90
CA ALA A 73 0.23 -2.24 -17.07
C ALA A 73 1.48 -3.08 -16.86
N ILE A 74 2.09 -3.46 -17.97
CA ILE A 74 3.37 -4.15 -17.95
C ILE A 74 4.44 -3.07 -18.06
N LEU A 75 5.10 -2.81 -16.95
CA LEU A 75 6.14 -1.80 -16.86
C LEU A 75 7.43 -2.46 -16.40
N ASP A 76 8.53 -1.71 -16.52
CA ASP A 76 9.81 -2.17 -16.03
C ASP A 76 9.74 -2.29 -14.50
N PRO A 77 10.10 -3.45 -13.93
CA PRO A 77 10.09 -3.61 -12.46
C PRO A 77 10.93 -2.57 -11.72
N ARG A 78 11.94 -2.01 -12.37
CA ARG A 78 12.75 -0.95 -11.75
C ARG A 78 11.97 0.31 -11.47
N GLU A 79 10.85 0.52 -12.15
CA GLU A 79 10.01 1.69 -11.94
C GLU A 79 9.28 1.67 -10.61
N LEU A 80 9.27 0.53 -9.92
CA LEU A 80 8.69 0.45 -8.57
C LEU A 80 9.58 1.08 -7.51
N LYS A 81 10.87 1.18 -7.75
CA LYS A 81 11.82 1.61 -6.72
C LYS A 81 11.48 2.98 -6.15
N PHE A 82 11.25 3.95 -7.03
CA PHE A 82 10.97 5.31 -6.59
C PHE A 82 9.65 5.43 -5.81
N PRO A 83 8.52 4.95 -6.35
CA PRO A 83 7.26 5.06 -5.61
C PRO A 83 7.29 4.28 -4.29
N MET A 84 7.95 3.13 -4.25
CA MET A 84 8.07 2.39 -3.00
C MET A 84 8.90 3.15 -1.97
N THR A 85 9.99 3.78 -2.41
CA THR A 85 10.83 4.57 -1.53
C THR A 85 10.07 5.76 -0.96
N VAL A 86 9.32 6.46 -1.80
CA VAL A 86 8.53 7.61 -1.36
C VAL A 86 7.47 7.19 -0.35
N LEU A 87 6.75 6.12 -0.66
CA LEU A 87 5.71 5.63 0.25
C LEU A 87 6.32 5.22 1.59
N ASN A 88 7.44 4.52 1.56
CA ASN A 88 8.12 4.08 2.77
C ASN A 88 8.53 5.26 3.64
N MET A 89 9.04 6.32 3.01
CA MET A 89 9.39 7.54 3.74
C MET A 89 8.18 8.18 4.41
N LYS A 90 7.04 8.19 3.73
CA LYS A 90 5.83 8.79 4.27
C LYS A 90 5.26 7.98 5.42
N LEU A 91 5.38 6.67 5.36
CA LEU A 91 4.93 5.81 6.46
C LEU A 91 5.82 5.92 7.71
N GLY A 92 7.04 6.41 7.53
CA GLY A 92 7.95 6.67 8.64
C GLY A 92 8.91 5.53 8.92
N GLU A 93 9.80 5.77 9.86
CA GLU A 93 10.76 4.78 10.31
C GLU A 93 10.25 4.12 11.60
N PRO A 94 10.53 2.83 11.85
CA PRO A 94 11.26 1.90 10.96
C PRO A 94 10.45 1.54 9.72
N ARG A 95 11.10 0.91 8.78
CA ARG A 95 10.51 0.63 7.46
C ARG A 95 9.32 -0.32 7.52
N TRP A 96 8.32 0.01 6.75
CA TRP A 96 7.17 -0.86 6.52
C TRP A 96 7.30 -1.67 5.24
N ILE A 97 8.07 -1.16 4.27
CA ILE A 97 8.23 -1.78 2.97
C ILE A 97 9.67 -2.24 2.83
N GLU A 98 9.85 -3.52 2.49
CA GLU A 98 11.17 -4.08 2.29
C GLU A 98 11.29 -4.69 0.91
N ARG A 99 12.46 -4.57 0.33
CA ARG A 99 12.79 -5.19 -0.94
C ARG A 99 13.70 -6.38 -0.70
N THR A 100 13.39 -7.48 -1.39
CA THR A 100 14.23 -8.67 -1.41
C THR A 100 14.49 -9.05 -2.85
N GLU A 101 15.31 -10.08 -3.06
CA GLU A 101 15.55 -10.60 -4.41
C GLU A 101 14.28 -11.10 -5.08
N ALA A 102 13.33 -11.58 -4.31
CA ALA A 102 12.09 -12.11 -4.83
C ALA A 102 11.03 -11.03 -5.10
N GLY A 103 11.20 -9.84 -4.54
CA GLY A 103 10.23 -8.77 -4.74
C GLY A 103 10.11 -7.86 -3.53
N TRP A 104 8.89 -7.42 -3.26
CA TRP A 104 8.60 -6.44 -2.23
C TRP A 104 7.61 -7.01 -1.22
N SER A 105 7.77 -6.60 0.04
CA SER A 105 6.83 -6.99 1.09
C SER A 105 6.44 -5.78 1.92
N LEU A 106 5.19 -5.79 2.40
CA LEU A 106 4.68 -4.82 3.37
C LEU A 106 4.47 -5.56 4.67
N ARG A 107 5.09 -5.08 5.74
CA ARG A 107 4.90 -5.67 7.06
C ARG A 107 5.23 -4.67 8.15
N PRO A 108 4.64 -4.84 9.34
CA PRO A 108 4.91 -3.90 10.42
C PRO A 108 6.34 -4.01 10.93
N PRO A 109 6.93 -2.89 11.31
CA PRO A 109 8.26 -2.92 11.91
C PRO A 109 8.26 -3.74 13.19
N GLY A 110 9.35 -4.44 13.41
CA GLY A 110 9.51 -5.26 14.60
C GLY A 110 8.86 -6.62 14.53
N SER A 111 8.10 -6.92 13.49
CA SER A 111 7.54 -8.26 13.34
C SER A 111 8.62 -9.21 12.83
N PRO A 112 8.50 -10.52 13.16
CA PRO A 112 9.46 -11.49 12.63
C PRO A 112 9.39 -11.52 11.12
N GLY A 113 10.56 -11.60 10.49
CA GLY A 113 10.62 -11.71 9.06
C GLY A 113 10.19 -13.07 8.56
N PRO A 114 10.02 -13.21 7.23
CA PRO A 114 9.66 -14.51 6.65
C PRO A 114 10.69 -15.58 6.93
N THR A 115 11.90 -15.22 7.25
CA THR A 115 12.95 -16.18 7.58
C THR A 115 12.85 -16.68 9.00
N GLY A 116 11.98 -16.15 9.79
CA GLY A 116 11.80 -16.58 11.16
C GLY A 116 12.91 -16.21 12.12
N SER A 117 13.78 -15.34 11.70
CA SER A 117 14.88 -14.92 12.54
C SER A 117 14.44 -13.93 13.59
#